data_ee630607f57deb4f2423eb211d3a2363
#
_entry.id   ee630607f57deb4f2423eb211d3a2363
#
_cell.length_a   1.000
_cell.length_b   1.000
_cell.length_c   1.000
_cell.angle_alpha   90.00
_cell.angle_beta   90.00
_cell.angle_gamma   90.00
#
_symmetry.space_group_name_H-M   'P 1'
#
loop_
_entity.id
_entity.type
_entity.pdbx_description
1 polymer ?
#
loop_
_entity_poly.entity_id
_entity_poly.type
_entity_poly.pdbx_seq_one_letter_code
_entity_poly.pdbx_strand_id
1 'polypeptide(L)'
;MSLLVHPLPLGKVRLRNRLVMPPMATEKSEGQGKVSDALCEYYNEKTKGGYFGLVVAEHSYISKEGQASKGQVSFSSDDDIPGLKRLVEVIHRNGCKVVAQINHAGGKSISALGGESLTAPAPSAMPYTTTRGEAVQAHAMTQQEIDQVIADFASAACRAKEAGFDGVEIHSAHGYLLSQFYSPITNKRTDDYSGASIAGRTRLHCQVIEAVRNEVGPDYLLALRLGACDYEEGGATREDAVAACKIFEEAGVDLLDISGGLCGYRGDGSKTEGYFGEDSAAIREAVAVPVIVTGGVRTLEGAERVLDRGQADLVGVGRAVLKDSLWAKNAIELAGGTSVKGTVFFDFDGTLHDSMAIYGPAFRKAYAWLVSEGHMPPQEYTDEWISRWLGWTTEAMWTTFAPNLPEAIWRQAAEIVGNEMDRLTEEGKARLFPGVPEMLDELCSDGYELAFISNCRTRYCEVHRAMFGLDTWFDAYYCAEDFGEMPKWQIYQQVAERHAIPRVMVGDRFHDGEVAMKASIPFIGCTYGFGDEEELAMASACVSAPKDIPSAVREVLS
;
A
#
# COMPACT_ATOMS: atom_id res chain seq x y z
N MET A 1 -5.77 9.12 24.21
CA MET A 1 -4.69 8.51 23.40
C MET A 1 -4.57 9.37 22.16
N SER A 2 -3.35 9.69 21.74
CA SER A 2 -3.12 10.58 20.59
C SER A 2 -3.66 9.97 19.30
N LEU A 3 -4.38 10.75 18.46
CA LEU A 3 -4.83 10.30 17.15
C LEU A 3 -3.67 9.93 16.23
N LEU A 4 -2.49 10.52 16.45
CA LEU A 4 -1.31 10.30 15.63
C LEU A 4 -0.90 8.82 15.55
N VAL A 5 -1.07 8.06 16.63
CA VAL A 5 -0.69 6.63 16.71
C VAL A 5 -1.83 5.67 16.35
N HIS A 6 -3.01 6.20 15.99
CA HIS A 6 -4.11 5.34 15.56
C HIS A 6 -3.92 4.87 14.12
N PRO A 7 -4.12 3.58 13.84
CA PRO A 7 -4.04 3.05 12.48
C PRO A 7 -5.13 3.65 11.58
N LEU A 8 -4.88 3.59 10.27
CA LEU A 8 -5.82 4.03 9.24
C LEU A 8 -5.84 3.01 8.09
N PRO A 9 -6.98 2.36 7.81
CA PRO A 9 -7.13 1.54 6.61
C PRO A 9 -7.27 2.41 5.36
N LEU A 10 -6.56 2.03 4.28
CA LEU A 10 -6.60 2.64 2.95
C LEU A 10 -6.78 1.53 1.90
N GLY A 11 -8.01 1.09 1.66
CA GLY A 11 -8.26 -0.05 0.80
C GLY A 11 -7.55 -1.32 1.30
N LYS A 12 -6.62 -1.85 0.51
CA LYS A 12 -5.80 -3.02 0.89
C LYS A 12 -4.53 -2.66 1.68
N VAL A 13 -4.22 -1.37 1.84
CA VAL A 13 -3.08 -0.89 2.62
C VAL A 13 -3.55 -0.46 4.00
N ARG A 14 -2.92 -0.95 5.07
CA ARG A 14 -3.16 -0.49 6.43
C ARG A 14 -1.98 0.34 6.92
N LEU A 15 -2.24 1.57 7.31
CA LEU A 15 -1.24 2.44 7.92
C LEU A 15 -1.29 2.26 9.44
N ARG A 16 -0.15 1.98 10.06
CA ARG A 16 -0.04 1.74 11.52
C ARG A 16 -0.21 2.99 12.38
N ASN A 17 -0.03 4.16 11.79
CA ASN A 17 -0.20 5.47 12.43
C ASN A 17 -0.49 6.53 11.36
N ARG A 18 -0.74 7.77 11.79
CA ARG A 18 -1.14 8.88 10.91
C ARG A 18 0.00 9.83 10.54
N LEU A 19 1.25 9.43 10.80
CA LEU A 19 2.42 10.22 10.44
C LEU A 19 2.90 9.88 9.04
N VAL A 20 3.06 10.91 8.20
CA VAL A 20 3.53 10.78 6.82
C VAL A 20 4.90 11.46 6.66
N MET A 21 5.85 10.76 6.05
CA MET A 21 7.04 11.38 5.47
C MET A 21 6.69 11.88 4.07
N PRO A 22 6.51 13.21 3.86
CA PRO A 22 6.14 13.74 2.56
C PRO A 22 7.32 13.68 1.58
N PRO A 23 7.07 13.79 0.27
CA PRO A 23 8.13 13.72 -0.73
C PRO A 23 9.08 14.92 -0.61
N MET A 24 10.36 14.62 -0.43
CA MET A 24 11.42 15.61 -0.27
C MET A 24 12.53 15.34 -1.27
N ALA A 25 12.68 16.21 -2.27
CA ALA A 25 13.69 16.08 -3.30
C ALA A 25 15.09 16.06 -2.69
N THR A 26 15.77 14.91 -2.80
CA THR A 26 17.11 14.72 -2.25
C THR A 26 18.21 15.06 -3.24
N GLU A 27 17.90 15.00 -4.53
CA GLU A 27 18.86 15.10 -5.66
C GLU A 27 20.00 14.06 -5.57
N LYS A 28 19.72 12.88 -4.99
CA LYS A 28 20.70 11.82 -4.75
C LYS A 28 20.68 10.71 -5.81
N SER A 29 19.90 10.83 -6.89
CA SER A 29 19.99 9.89 -7.99
C SER A 29 21.35 9.98 -8.69
N GLU A 30 21.71 8.92 -9.40
CA GLU A 30 22.94 8.88 -10.20
C GLU A 30 22.63 8.70 -11.70
N GLY A 31 23.60 9.06 -12.54
CA GLY A 31 23.49 8.93 -13.99
C GLY A 31 22.24 9.62 -14.53
N GLN A 32 21.36 8.84 -15.17
CA GLN A 32 20.11 9.30 -15.75
C GLN A 32 18.92 9.09 -14.81
N GLY A 33 19.02 9.49 -13.55
CA GLY A 33 17.96 9.34 -12.57
C GLY A 33 17.87 7.96 -11.92
N LYS A 34 18.92 7.14 -12.01
CA LYS A 34 18.96 5.82 -11.38
C LYS A 34 19.06 5.94 -9.86
N VAL A 35 18.45 5.00 -9.17
CA VAL A 35 18.51 4.90 -7.70
C VAL A 35 19.95 4.58 -7.28
N SER A 36 20.55 5.48 -6.52
CA SER A 36 21.92 5.33 -5.99
C SER A 36 21.93 4.68 -4.61
N ASP A 37 23.09 4.21 -4.16
CA ASP A 37 23.29 3.75 -2.78
C ASP A 37 23.06 4.87 -1.76
N ALA A 38 23.47 6.10 -2.08
CA ALA A 38 23.26 7.27 -1.23
C ALA A 38 21.76 7.61 -1.03
N LEU A 39 20.93 7.33 -2.03
CA LEU A 39 19.48 7.49 -1.91
C LEU A 39 18.87 6.39 -1.02
N CYS A 40 19.27 5.13 -1.21
CA CYS A 40 18.86 4.02 -0.37
C CYS A 40 19.26 4.24 1.09
N GLU A 41 20.50 4.71 1.35
CA GLU A 41 20.97 5.01 2.70
C GLU A 41 20.18 6.15 3.35
N TYR A 42 19.83 7.19 2.60
CA TYR A 42 18.97 8.28 3.07
C TYR A 42 17.60 7.76 3.55
N TYR A 43 16.92 6.95 2.74
CA TYR A 43 15.63 6.40 3.14
C TYR A 43 15.76 5.39 4.28
N ASN A 44 16.81 4.56 4.29
CA ASN A 44 17.09 3.66 5.40
C ASN A 44 17.26 4.42 6.73
N GLU A 45 18.01 5.53 6.74
CA GLU A 45 18.17 6.38 7.92
C GLU A 45 16.83 6.97 8.38
N LYS A 46 16.05 7.55 7.45
CA LYS A 46 14.79 8.26 7.80
C LYS A 46 13.68 7.32 8.25
N THR A 47 13.64 6.10 7.73
CA THR A 47 12.57 5.12 8.02
C THR A 47 12.92 4.14 9.13
N LYS A 48 14.14 4.19 9.65
CA LYS A 48 14.62 3.26 10.69
C LYS A 48 13.68 3.18 11.89
N GLY A 49 13.24 1.96 12.18
CA GLY A 49 12.33 1.66 13.29
C GLY A 49 10.84 1.78 12.94
N GLY A 50 10.48 2.08 11.68
CA GLY A 50 9.11 2.01 11.18
C GLY A 50 8.15 3.03 11.80
N TYR A 51 8.63 4.22 12.16
CA TYR A 51 7.82 5.23 12.84
C TYR A 51 6.87 6.00 11.93
N PHE A 52 7.03 5.92 10.59
CA PHE A 52 6.09 6.49 9.64
C PHE A 52 5.04 5.46 9.23
N GLY A 53 3.76 5.85 9.27
CA GLY A 53 2.68 5.06 8.69
C GLY A 53 2.80 5.00 7.17
N LEU A 54 3.17 6.12 6.55
CA LEU A 54 3.36 6.24 5.10
C LEU A 54 4.60 7.07 4.78
N VAL A 55 5.36 6.60 3.79
CA VAL A 55 6.43 7.36 3.14
C VAL A 55 5.99 7.69 1.73
N VAL A 56 5.98 8.96 1.36
CA VAL A 56 5.88 9.36 -0.03
C VAL A 56 7.30 9.59 -0.54
N ALA A 57 7.75 8.73 -1.45
CA ALA A 57 9.08 8.86 -2.04
C ALA A 57 9.17 10.16 -2.84
N GLU A 58 10.38 10.70 -2.96
CA GLU A 58 10.59 11.99 -3.64
C GLU A 58 10.00 12.02 -5.05
N HIS A 59 9.53 13.21 -5.48
CA HIS A 59 8.94 13.36 -6.81
C HIS A 59 9.92 12.93 -7.91
N SER A 60 9.46 12.06 -8.80
CA SER A 60 10.26 11.41 -9.81
C SER A 60 9.69 11.69 -11.20
N TYR A 61 10.54 11.83 -12.22
CA TYR A 61 10.05 12.16 -13.54
C TYR A 61 9.56 10.93 -14.31
N ILE A 62 8.44 11.11 -15.02
CA ILE A 62 7.81 10.06 -15.85
C ILE A 62 8.39 10.00 -17.26
N SER A 63 8.98 11.09 -17.74
CA SER A 63 9.65 11.22 -19.02
C SER A 63 10.83 12.17 -18.90
N LYS A 64 11.85 11.99 -19.74
CA LYS A 64 13.04 12.86 -19.75
C LYS A 64 12.69 14.32 -19.99
N GLU A 65 11.67 14.57 -20.78
CA GLU A 65 11.17 15.91 -21.09
C GLU A 65 10.58 16.58 -19.84
N GLY A 66 9.97 15.81 -18.96
CA GLY A 66 9.37 16.28 -17.71
C GLY A 66 10.32 16.36 -16.51
N GLN A 67 11.64 16.23 -16.71
CA GLN A 67 12.62 16.26 -15.63
C GLN A 67 12.75 17.67 -15.01
N ALA A 68 12.62 17.78 -13.67
CA ALA A 68 12.69 19.07 -12.93
C ALA A 68 14.10 19.43 -12.48
N SER A 69 14.97 18.46 -12.21
CA SER A 69 16.36 18.68 -11.79
C SER A 69 17.27 17.51 -12.17
N LYS A 70 18.58 17.77 -12.23
CA LYS A 70 19.57 16.76 -12.68
C LYS A 70 19.64 15.52 -11.77
N GLY A 71 19.41 15.71 -10.46
CA GLY A 71 19.45 14.63 -9.47
C GLY A 71 18.10 13.99 -9.16
N GLN A 72 17.06 14.28 -9.95
CA GLN A 72 15.73 13.71 -9.78
C GLN A 72 15.73 12.23 -10.21
N VAL A 73 14.99 11.39 -9.46
CA VAL A 73 14.81 9.96 -9.76
C VAL A 73 13.95 9.76 -11.02
N SER A 74 14.21 8.70 -11.77
CA SER A 74 13.52 8.33 -13.00
C SER A 74 12.50 7.21 -12.76
N PHE A 75 11.33 7.37 -13.40
CA PHE A 75 10.33 6.32 -13.66
C PHE A 75 10.04 6.23 -15.17
N SER A 76 10.95 6.74 -16.02
CA SER A 76 10.71 6.87 -17.46
C SER A 76 11.06 5.62 -18.28
N SER A 77 11.71 4.63 -17.69
CA SER A 77 12.17 3.41 -18.38
C SER A 77 12.02 2.17 -17.49
N ASP A 78 11.78 1.02 -18.10
CA ASP A 78 11.74 -0.28 -17.38
C ASP A 78 13.10 -0.62 -16.77
N ASP A 79 14.20 -0.07 -17.33
CA ASP A 79 15.55 -0.17 -16.74
C ASP A 79 15.65 0.52 -15.35
N ASP A 80 14.64 1.26 -14.91
CA ASP A 80 14.60 1.90 -13.59
C ASP A 80 14.10 0.92 -12.52
N ILE A 81 13.30 -0.10 -12.90
CA ILE A 81 12.62 -1.02 -12.00
C ILE A 81 13.56 -1.70 -11.00
N PRO A 82 14.73 -2.25 -11.38
CA PRO A 82 15.61 -2.91 -10.40
C PRO A 82 16.11 -1.96 -9.31
N GLY A 83 16.43 -0.72 -9.65
CA GLY A 83 16.83 0.30 -8.67
C GLY A 83 15.70 0.73 -7.77
N LEU A 84 14.51 0.94 -8.34
CA LEU A 84 13.29 1.29 -7.61
C LEU A 84 12.89 0.18 -6.63
N LYS A 85 12.98 -1.09 -7.04
CA LYS A 85 12.75 -2.24 -6.18
C LYS A 85 13.67 -2.25 -4.97
N ARG A 86 14.97 -2.02 -5.16
CA ARG A 86 15.94 -1.90 -4.07
C ARG A 86 15.58 -0.78 -3.08
N LEU A 87 15.09 0.36 -3.58
CA LEU A 87 14.65 1.47 -2.73
C LEU A 87 13.44 1.08 -1.88
N VAL A 88 12.44 0.44 -2.49
CA VAL A 88 11.24 -0.06 -1.81
C VAL A 88 11.61 -1.07 -0.72
N GLU A 89 12.46 -2.05 -1.03
CA GLU A 89 12.93 -3.07 -0.09
C GLU A 89 13.57 -2.46 1.16
N VAL A 90 14.35 -1.40 1.01
CA VAL A 90 14.98 -0.68 2.15
C VAL A 90 13.92 -0.07 3.06
N ILE A 91 12.88 0.53 2.51
CA ILE A 91 11.82 1.20 3.28
C ILE A 91 10.92 0.17 3.97
N HIS A 92 10.51 -0.87 3.23
CA HIS A 92 9.68 -1.96 3.75
C HIS A 92 10.38 -2.74 4.86
N ARG A 93 11.68 -3.03 4.72
CA ARG A 93 12.48 -3.71 5.74
C ARG A 93 12.48 -2.98 7.09
N ASN A 94 12.31 -1.68 7.08
CA ASN A 94 12.15 -0.86 8.27
C ASN A 94 10.68 -0.82 8.78
N GLY A 95 9.72 -1.41 8.06
CA GLY A 95 8.31 -1.50 8.46
C GLY A 95 7.47 -0.27 8.09
N CYS A 96 7.87 0.52 7.09
CA CYS A 96 7.06 1.62 6.55
C CYS A 96 6.40 1.24 5.24
N LYS A 97 5.15 1.70 5.00
CA LYS A 97 4.52 1.67 3.69
C LYS A 97 5.06 2.80 2.82
N VAL A 98 5.16 2.58 1.48
CA VAL A 98 5.73 3.57 0.58
C VAL A 98 4.95 3.72 -0.72
N VAL A 99 4.66 4.97 -1.10
CA VAL A 99 4.09 5.32 -2.41
C VAL A 99 5.09 6.12 -3.24
N ALA A 100 5.08 5.91 -4.56
CA ALA A 100 5.92 6.64 -5.50
C ALA A 100 5.24 7.95 -5.90
N GLN A 101 5.87 9.11 -5.72
CA GLN A 101 5.35 10.35 -6.30
C GLN A 101 5.87 10.53 -7.72
N ILE A 102 4.96 10.40 -8.71
CA ILE A 102 5.24 10.54 -10.14
C ILE A 102 4.89 11.94 -10.64
N ASN A 103 5.76 12.53 -11.44
CA ASN A 103 5.72 13.95 -11.78
C ASN A 103 6.17 14.24 -13.22
N HIS A 104 5.64 15.33 -13.77
CA HIS A 104 6.15 16.01 -14.96
C HIS A 104 6.30 17.50 -14.65
N ALA A 105 7.50 18.06 -14.87
CA ALA A 105 7.79 19.43 -14.46
C ALA A 105 7.08 20.50 -15.30
N GLY A 106 6.60 20.13 -16.51
CA GLY A 106 5.95 21.07 -17.40
C GLY A 106 6.87 22.25 -17.75
N GLY A 107 6.36 23.46 -17.69
CA GLY A 107 7.10 24.68 -17.96
C GLY A 107 8.34 24.90 -17.07
N LYS A 108 8.47 24.16 -15.97
CA LYS A 108 9.67 24.19 -15.09
C LYS A 108 10.71 23.13 -15.45
N SER A 109 10.54 22.40 -16.55
CA SER A 109 11.47 21.36 -16.97
C SER A 109 12.85 21.90 -17.34
N ILE A 110 13.90 21.20 -16.91
CA ILE A 110 15.29 21.51 -17.28
C ILE A 110 15.68 21.00 -18.67
N SER A 111 14.86 20.18 -19.33
CA SER A 111 15.12 19.66 -20.67
C SER A 111 15.31 20.76 -21.70
N ALA A 112 14.60 21.89 -21.53
CA ALA A 112 14.75 23.08 -22.38
C ALA A 112 16.05 23.87 -22.18
N LEU A 113 16.87 23.58 -21.16
CA LEU A 113 18.11 24.30 -20.86
C LEU A 113 19.34 23.78 -21.59
N GLY A 114 19.24 22.68 -22.29
CA GLY A 114 20.41 22.07 -22.98
C GLY A 114 20.07 20.90 -23.88
N GLY A 115 18.80 20.77 -24.25
CA GLY A 115 18.30 19.72 -25.10
C GLY A 115 18.06 20.16 -26.56
N GLU A 116 17.56 19.24 -27.35
CA GLU A 116 17.14 19.48 -28.74
C GLU A 116 15.92 20.41 -28.83
N SER A 117 15.10 20.49 -27.77
CA SER A 117 13.98 21.42 -27.62
C SER A 117 14.40 22.66 -26.87
N LEU A 118 14.16 23.83 -27.43
CA LEU A 118 14.43 25.15 -26.81
C LEU A 118 13.29 25.61 -25.90
N THR A 119 12.20 24.86 -25.80
CA THR A 119 11.01 25.20 -25.01
C THR A 119 10.49 23.99 -24.23
N ALA A 120 9.95 24.23 -23.02
CA ALA A 120 9.33 23.21 -22.20
C ALA A 120 7.81 23.09 -22.52
N PRO A 121 7.21 21.91 -22.41
CA PRO A 121 5.77 21.75 -22.59
C PRO A 121 5.00 22.33 -21.40
N ALA A 122 3.94 23.11 -21.65
CA ALA A 122 3.08 23.68 -20.62
C ALA A 122 1.64 23.87 -21.15
N PRO A 123 0.64 24.14 -20.32
CA PRO A 123 -0.71 24.43 -20.82
C PRO A 123 -0.73 25.63 -21.76
N SER A 124 0.14 26.60 -21.56
CA SER A 124 0.18 27.84 -22.35
C SER A 124 1.60 28.32 -22.58
N ALA A 125 1.83 28.96 -23.74
CA ALA A 125 3.12 29.56 -24.08
C ALA A 125 3.37 30.80 -23.22
N MET A 126 4.27 30.67 -22.25
CA MET A 126 4.66 31.74 -21.33
C MET A 126 6.02 31.44 -20.69
N PRO A 127 6.68 32.47 -20.12
CA PRO A 127 7.93 32.24 -19.39
C PRO A 127 7.68 31.52 -18.05
N TYR A 128 8.58 30.61 -17.71
CA TYR A 128 8.66 29.93 -16.42
C TYR A 128 10.06 30.08 -15.82
N THR A 129 10.17 29.72 -14.56
CA THR A 129 11.45 29.65 -13.86
C THR A 129 11.61 28.26 -13.27
N THR A 130 12.74 27.59 -13.53
CA THR A 130 13.06 26.30 -12.94
C THR A 130 13.17 26.39 -11.43
N THR A 131 13.21 25.24 -10.76
CA THR A 131 13.43 25.18 -9.30
C THR A 131 14.76 25.80 -8.84
N ARG A 132 15.72 25.99 -9.75
CA ARG A 132 17.02 26.63 -9.48
C ARG A 132 17.09 28.08 -9.92
N GLY A 133 15.97 28.66 -10.39
CA GLY A 133 15.91 30.06 -10.77
C GLY A 133 16.31 30.36 -12.22
N GLU A 134 16.47 29.33 -13.07
CA GLU A 134 16.81 29.51 -14.49
C GLU A 134 15.56 29.81 -15.31
N ALA A 135 15.63 30.78 -16.22
CA ALA A 135 14.51 31.16 -17.08
C ALA A 135 14.31 30.12 -18.20
N VAL A 136 13.07 29.70 -18.40
CA VAL A 136 12.65 28.76 -19.44
C VAL A 136 11.47 29.34 -20.20
N GLN A 137 11.47 29.23 -21.53
CA GLN A 137 10.30 29.50 -22.34
C GLN A 137 9.51 28.20 -22.50
N ALA A 138 8.19 28.30 -22.33
CA ALA A 138 7.32 27.18 -22.59
C ALA A 138 6.50 27.39 -23.88
N HIS A 139 6.16 26.28 -24.54
CA HIS A 139 5.16 26.24 -25.60
C HIS A 139 3.85 25.66 -25.08
N ALA A 140 2.75 26.01 -25.72
CA ALA A 140 1.45 25.40 -25.42
C ALA A 140 1.42 23.99 -25.99
N MET A 141 1.17 23.01 -25.11
CA MET A 141 1.09 21.60 -25.51
C MET A 141 0.02 21.36 -26.57
N THR A 142 0.38 20.57 -27.58
CA THR A 142 -0.54 19.99 -28.55
C THR A 142 -1.32 18.83 -27.92
N GLN A 143 -2.40 18.38 -28.59
CA GLN A 143 -3.14 17.21 -28.13
C GLN A 143 -2.26 15.95 -28.08
N GLN A 144 -1.37 15.77 -29.07
CA GLN A 144 -0.45 14.63 -29.10
C GLN A 144 0.50 14.61 -27.89
N GLU A 145 1.03 15.76 -27.46
CA GLU A 145 1.87 15.86 -26.26
C GLU A 145 1.08 15.59 -24.97
N ILE A 146 -0.18 16.03 -24.91
CA ILE A 146 -1.10 15.72 -23.80
C ILE A 146 -1.33 14.22 -23.74
N ASP A 147 -1.66 13.58 -24.85
CA ASP A 147 -1.91 12.13 -24.93
C ASP A 147 -0.65 11.33 -24.53
N GLN A 148 0.54 11.79 -24.93
CA GLN A 148 1.81 11.17 -24.52
C GLN A 148 2.05 11.29 -23.02
N VAL A 149 1.82 12.45 -22.43
CA VAL A 149 1.97 12.66 -20.98
C VAL A 149 1.02 11.75 -20.19
N ILE A 150 -0.22 11.56 -20.65
CA ILE A 150 -1.17 10.62 -20.03
C ILE A 150 -0.61 9.20 -20.05
N ALA A 151 -0.09 8.75 -21.19
CA ALA A 151 0.54 7.43 -21.34
C ALA A 151 1.80 7.28 -20.48
N ASP A 152 2.61 8.33 -20.34
CA ASP A 152 3.81 8.34 -19.52
C ASP A 152 3.47 8.21 -18.01
N PHE A 153 2.42 8.88 -17.52
CA PHE A 153 1.93 8.70 -16.15
C PHE A 153 1.47 7.25 -15.89
N ALA A 154 0.70 6.67 -16.80
CA ALA A 154 0.22 5.30 -16.70
C ALA A 154 1.39 4.30 -16.69
N SER A 155 2.37 4.46 -17.59
CA SER A 155 3.57 3.63 -17.65
C SER A 155 4.44 3.75 -16.40
N ALA A 156 4.59 4.96 -15.86
CA ALA A 156 5.34 5.19 -14.62
C ALA A 156 4.66 4.53 -13.41
N ALA A 157 3.32 4.57 -13.35
CA ALA A 157 2.55 3.89 -12.30
C ALA A 157 2.68 2.36 -12.39
N CYS A 158 2.69 1.80 -13.61
CA CYS A 158 2.94 0.37 -13.82
C CYS A 158 4.33 -0.03 -13.29
N ARG A 159 5.38 0.75 -13.60
CA ARG A 159 6.74 0.52 -13.06
C ARG A 159 6.81 0.62 -11.56
N ALA A 160 6.08 1.57 -10.95
CA ALA A 160 5.99 1.67 -9.49
C ALA A 160 5.38 0.40 -8.88
N LYS A 161 4.29 -0.10 -9.46
CA LYS A 161 3.64 -1.34 -9.02
C LYS A 161 4.57 -2.55 -9.18
N GLU A 162 5.27 -2.67 -10.30
CA GLU A 162 6.22 -3.75 -10.56
C GLU A 162 7.45 -3.68 -9.61
N ALA A 163 7.88 -2.47 -9.27
CA ALA A 163 8.95 -2.26 -8.30
C ALA A 163 8.51 -2.56 -6.85
N GLY A 164 7.22 -2.75 -6.59
CA GLY A 164 6.68 -3.15 -5.29
C GLY A 164 6.29 -2.00 -4.37
N PHE A 165 6.12 -0.77 -4.88
CA PHE A 165 5.50 0.31 -4.10
C PHE A 165 4.07 -0.08 -3.70
N ASP A 166 3.64 0.36 -2.51
CA ASP A 166 2.28 0.12 -2.02
C ASP A 166 1.22 0.96 -2.75
N GLY A 167 1.65 1.97 -3.52
CA GLY A 167 0.79 2.84 -4.32
C GLY A 167 1.57 3.87 -5.12
N VAL A 168 0.84 4.74 -5.82
CA VAL A 168 1.41 5.91 -6.50
C VAL A 168 0.69 7.18 -6.08
N GLU A 169 1.43 8.30 -6.06
CA GLU A 169 0.89 9.64 -5.86
C GLU A 169 1.14 10.49 -7.10
N ILE A 170 0.06 10.95 -7.74
CA ILE A 170 0.10 11.86 -8.88
C ILE A 170 0.40 13.26 -8.35
N HIS A 171 1.46 13.89 -8.84
CA HIS A 171 1.88 15.22 -8.36
C HIS A 171 1.20 16.36 -9.12
N SER A 172 0.24 17.02 -8.48
CA SER A 172 -0.48 18.20 -8.98
C SER A 172 -0.30 19.44 -8.07
N ALA A 173 0.92 19.70 -7.60
CA ALA A 173 1.22 20.83 -6.74
C ALA A 173 2.48 21.58 -7.18
N HIS A 174 2.83 22.65 -6.48
CA HIS A 174 4.10 23.39 -6.56
C HIS A 174 4.41 23.98 -7.94
N GLY A 175 3.38 24.19 -8.77
CA GLY A 175 3.52 24.76 -10.11
C GLY A 175 4.23 23.83 -11.11
N TYR A 176 4.13 22.50 -10.97
CA TYR A 176 4.49 21.53 -11.98
C TYR A 176 3.34 21.31 -12.98
N LEU A 177 3.48 20.44 -13.96
CA LEU A 177 2.59 20.36 -15.13
C LEU A 177 1.09 20.32 -14.77
N LEU A 178 0.66 19.38 -13.94
CA LEU A 178 -0.74 19.27 -13.57
C LEU A 178 -1.21 20.50 -12.77
N SER A 179 -0.39 21.01 -11.85
CA SER A 179 -0.65 22.28 -11.15
C SER A 179 -0.74 23.46 -12.14
N GLN A 180 0.06 23.47 -13.21
CA GLN A 180 -0.02 24.48 -14.26
C GLN A 180 -1.33 24.42 -15.05
N PHE A 181 -1.86 23.22 -15.33
CA PHE A 181 -3.20 23.04 -15.93
C PHE A 181 -4.32 23.45 -14.96
N TYR A 182 -4.13 23.21 -13.65
CA TYR A 182 -5.11 23.53 -12.62
C TYR A 182 -5.20 25.03 -12.32
N SER A 183 -4.09 25.77 -12.37
CA SER A 183 -4.06 27.20 -12.05
C SER A 183 -4.57 28.06 -13.22
N PRO A 184 -5.55 28.98 -12.99
CA PRO A 184 -5.98 29.94 -14.03
C PRO A 184 -4.89 30.94 -14.41
N ILE A 185 -3.86 31.12 -13.58
CA ILE A 185 -2.72 32.01 -13.85
C ILE A 185 -1.89 31.44 -15.00
N THR A 186 -1.62 30.15 -15.01
CA THR A 186 -0.74 29.48 -15.98
C THR A 186 -1.50 28.83 -17.12
N ASN A 187 -2.79 28.47 -16.93
CA ASN A 187 -3.63 27.88 -17.94
C ASN A 187 -4.49 28.97 -18.64
N LYS A 188 -4.06 29.38 -19.83
CA LYS A 188 -4.77 30.34 -20.69
C LYS A 188 -5.41 29.65 -21.92
N ARG A 189 -5.57 28.33 -21.86
CA ARG A 189 -6.21 27.56 -22.94
C ARG A 189 -7.69 27.90 -23.08
N THR A 190 -8.21 27.76 -24.29
CA THR A 190 -9.62 28.01 -24.64
C THR A 190 -10.31 26.79 -25.25
N ASP A 191 -9.58 25.69 -25.35
CA ASP A 191 -10.09 24.39 -25.78
C ASP A 191 -10.70 23.60 -24.60
N ASP A 192 -10.86 22.30 -24.76
CA ASP A 192 -11.41 21.38 -23.74
C ASP A 192 -10.63 21.38 -22.40
N TYR A 193 -9.38 21.84 -22.40
CA TYR A 193 -8.52 22.00 -21.21
C TYR A 193 -8.52 23.44 -20.69
N SER A 194 -9.58 24.20 -20.95
CA SER A 194 -9.68 25.61 -20.65
C SER A 194 -9.41 25.95 -19.18
N GLY A 195 -8.57 26.96 -18.94
CA GLY A 195 -8.32 27.54 -17.61
C GLY A 195 -9.52 28.28 -17.02
N ALA A 196 -10.56 28.58 -17.82
CA ALA A 196 -11.73 29.39 -17.41
C ALA A 196 -12.75 28.61 -16.54
N SER A 197 -12.75 27.28 -16.57
CA SER A 197 -13.68 26.44 -15.81
C SER A 197 -12.98 25.37 -15.02
N ILE A 198 -13.55 24.94 -13.91
CA ILE A 198 -12.99 23.85 -13.11
C ILE A 198 -12.93 22.53 -13.90
N ALA A 199 -13.95 22.27 -14.72
CA ALA A 199 -13.98 21.09 -15.58
C ALA A 199 -12.83 21.07 -16.61
N GLY A 200 -12.50 22.21 -17.22
CA GLY A 200 -11.36 22.31 -18.14
C GLY A 200 -10.02 22.18 -17.40
N ARG A 201 -9.89 22.81 -16.24
CA ARG A 201 -8.68 22.76 -15.39
C ARG A 201 -8.38 21.37 -14.85
N THR A 202 -9.41 20.56 -14.58
CA THR A 202 -9.27 19.20 -14.03
C THR A 202 -9.28 18.09 -15.09
N ARG A 203 -9.59 18.40 -16.36
CA ARG A 203 -9.73 17.41 -17.43
C ARG A 203 -8.49 16.52 -17.60
N LEU A 204 -7.30 17.12 -17.66
CA LEU A 204 -6.05 16.35 -17.77
C LEU A 204 -5.84 15.44 -16.55
N HIS A 205 -6.18 15.92 -15.37
CA HIS A 205 -6.08 15.13 -14.13
C HIS A 205 -6.96 13.88 -14.20
N CYS A 206 -8.23 14.03 -14.59
CA CYS A 206 -9.17 12.90 -14.72
C CYS A 206 -8.67 11.87 -15.73
N GLN A 207 -8.15 12.32 -16.89
CA GLN A 207 -7.58 11.42 -17.90
C GLN A 207 -6.33 10.69 -17.38
N VAL A 208 -5.47 11.35 -16.62
CA VAL A 208 -4.30 10.72 -15.98
C VAL A 208 -4.74 9.73 -14.90
N ILE A 209 -5.70 10.09 -14.04
CA ILE A 209 -6.25 9.22 -13.00
C ILE A 209 -6.84 7.96 -13.63
N GLU A 210 -7.68 8.11 -14.66
CA GLU A 210 -8.30 6.99 -15.38
C GLU A 210 -7.24 6.09 -16.04
N ALA A 211 -6.26 6.65 -16.73
CA ALA A 211 -5.20 5.90 -17.38
C ALA A 211 -4.34 5.13 -16.37
N VAL A 212 -3.95 5.77 -15.26
CA VAL A 212 -3.22 5.13 -14.17
C VAL A 212 -4.05 4.00 -13.54
N ARG A 213 -5.33 4.26 -13.21
CA ARG A 213 -6.22 3.26 -12.61
C ARG A 213 -6.41 2.02 -13.49
N ASN A 214 -6.52 2.21 -14.81
CA ASN A 214 -6.63 1.11 -15.77
C ASN A 214 -5.38 0.21 -15.78
N GLU A 215 -4.18 0.78 -15.62
CA GLU A 215 -2.92 0.02 -15.59
C GLU A 215 -2.69 -0.67 -14.24
N VAL A 216 -2.96 0.03 -13.13
CA VAL A 216 -2.63 -0.53 -11.81
C VAL A 216 -3.75 -1.36 -11.19
N GLY A 217 -4.98 -1.26 -11.71
CA GLY A 217 -6.16 -1.97 -11.22
C GLY A 217 -6.84 -1.28 -10.04
N PRO A 218 -8.02 -1.78 -9.60
CA PRO A 218 -8.88 -1.10 -8.64
C PRO A 218 -8.33 -1.09 -7.19
N ASP A 219 -7.50 -2.05 -6.85
CA ASP A 219 -7.04 -2.28 -5.47
C ASP A 219 -5.70 -1.62 -5.13
N TYR A 220 -5.00 -1.05 -6.13
CA TYR A 220 -3.72 -0.40 -5.91
C TYR A 220 -3.93 1.04 -5.44
N LEU A 221 -3.28 1.44 -4.33
CA LEU A 221 -3.46 2.77 -3.74
C LEU A 221 -3.07 3.87 -4.73
N LEU A 222 -4.04 4.71 -5.08
CA LEU A 222 -3.86 5.86 -5.96
C LEU A 222 -4.10 7.16 -5.18
N ALA A 223 -3.03 7.87 -4.89
CA ALA A 223 -3.05 9.17 -4.26
C ALA A 223 -2.89 10.30 -5.28
N LEU A 224 -3.38 11.49 -4.93
CA LEU A 224 -3.14 12.70 -5.68
C LEU A 224 -2.74 13.84 -4.75
N ARG A 225 -1.58 14.46 -5.02
CA ARG A 225 -1.16 15.65 -4.30
C ARG A 225 -1.61 16.90 -5.03
N LEU A 226 -2.53 17.66 -4.40
CA LEU A 226 -3.08 18.89 -4.95
C LEU A 226 -2.44 20.11 -4.31
N GLY A 227 -2.00 21.05 -5.13
CA GLY A 227 -1.77 22.43 -4.72
C GLY A 227 -3.09 23.17 -4.62
N ALA A 228 -3.71 23.16 -3.43
CA ALA A 228 -5.09 23.57 -3.24
C ALA A 228 -5.33 25.04 -3.65
N CYS A 229 -4.46 25.95 -3.18
CA CYS A 229 -4.55 27.37 -3.46
C CYS A 229 -3.22 27.92 -4.02
N ASP A 230 -3.31 28.90 -4.91
CA ASP A 230 -2.13 29.62 -5.40
C ASP A 230 -1.69 30.75 -4.46
N TYR A 231 -2.59 31.23 -3.62
CA TYR A 231 -2.40 32.40 -2.76
C TYR A 231 -1.95 33.66 -3.53
N GLU A 232 -2.44 33.80 -4.77
CA GLU A 232 -2.15 34.86 -5.70
C GLU A 232 -3.45 35.30 -6.38
N GLU A 233 -3.60 36.60 -6.64
CA GLU A 233 -4.80 37.16 -7.29
C GLU A 233 -5.03 36.52 -8.67
N GLY A 234 -6.25 36.05 -8.91
CA GLY A 234 -6.62 35.34 -10.14
C GLY A 234 -6.13 33.89 -10.20
N GLY A 235 -5.54 33.35 -9.13
CA GLY A 235 -5.13 31.98 -9.02
C GLY A 235 -6.24 31.03 -8.54
N ALA A 236 -5.89 29.77 -8.36
CA ALA A 236 -6.78 28.76 -7.80
C ALA A 236 -7.12 29.08 -6.34
N THR A 237 -8.39 28.90 -5.97
CA THR A 237 -8.95 29.22 -4.65
C THR A 237 -9.27 27.93 -3.87
N ARG A 238 -9.64 28.08 -2.59
CA ARG A 238 -10.12 26.97 -1.74
C ARG A 238 -11.39 26.33 -2.31
N GLU A 239 -12.30 27.14 -2.81
CA GLU A 239 -13.55 26.69 -3.42
C GLU A 239 -13.29 25.85 -4.68
N ASP A 240 -12.32 26.29 -5.49
CA ASP A 240 -11.83 25.50 -6.63
C ASP A 240 -11.27 24.15 -6.19
N ALA A 241 -10.48 24.13 -5.10
CA ALA A 241 -9.87 22.92 -4.58
C ALA A 241 -10.91 21.91 -4.08
N VAL A 242 -11.93 22.39 -3.36
CA VAL A 242 -13.05 21.54 -2.92
C VAL A 242 -13.78 20.94 -4.12
N ALA A 243 -14.06 21.75 -5.16
CA ALA A 243 -14.73 21.26 -6.37
C ALA A 243 -13.86 20.26 -7.13
N ALA A 244 -12.56 20.52 -7.25
CA ALA A 244 -11.60 19.63 -7.93
C ALA A 244 -11.45 18.28 -7.18
N CYS A 245 -11.33 18.29 -5.86
CA CYS A 245 -11.15 17.09 -5.06
C CYS A 245 -12.35 16.14 -5.15
N LYS A 246 -13.58 16.65 -5.23
CA LYS A 246 -14.78 15.82 -5.51
C LYS A 246 -14.69 15.15 -6.87
N ILE A 247 -14.25 15.88 -7.90
CA ILE A 247 -14.06 15.33 -9.24
C ILE A 247 -12.97 14.23 -9.23
N PHE A 248 -11.89 14.42 -8.47
CA PHE A 248 -10.80 13.44 -8.38
C PHE A 248 -11.21 12.19 -7.60
N GLU A 249 -11.99 12.33 -6.54
CA GLU A 249 -12.60 11.21 -5.82
C GLU A 249 -13.52 10.40 -6.73
N GLU A 250 -14.42 11.07 -7.47
CA GLU A 250 -15.29 10.43 -8.46
C GLU A 250 -14.51 9.73 -9.59
N ALA A 251 -13.33 10.25 -9.94
CA ALA A 251 -12.42 9.65 -10.92
C ALA A 251 -11.63 8.44 -10.37
N GLY A 252 -11.67 8.17 -9.05
CA GLY A 252 -11.08 6.98 -8.44
C GLY A 252 -9.78 7.21 -7.67
N VAL A 253 -9.53 8.42 -7.13
CA VAL A 253 -8.46 8.68 -6.17
C VAL A 253 -8.86 8.14 -4.79
N ASP A 254 -7.94 7.44 -4.12
CA ASP A 254 -8.16 6.83 -2.80
C ASP A 254 -7.66 7.70 -1.63
N LEU A 255 -6.74 8.64 -1.92
CA LEU A 255 -6.06 9.46 -0.92
C LEU A 255 -5.67 10.82 -1.51
N LEU A 256 -5.99 11.90 -0.82
CA LEU A 256 -5.62 13.26 -1.21
C LEU A 256 -4.50 13.80 -0.32
N ASP A 257 -3.41 14.34 -0.88
CA ASP A 257 -2.36 15.08 -0.15
C ASP A 257 -2.45 16.57 -0.48
N ILE A 258 -2.71 17.41 0.51
CA ILE A 258 -2.93 18.84 0.33
C ILE A 258 -1.67 19.65 0.63
N SER A 259 -1.30 20.48 -0.34
CA SER A 259 -0.14 21.37 -0.29
C SER A 259 -0.45 22.69 -1.01
N GLY A 260 0.55 23.52 -1.30
CA GLY A 260 0.39 24.76 -2.06
C GLY A 260 0.49 24.58 -3.57
N GLY A 261 -0.20 25.46 -4.29
CA GLY A 261 -0.15 25.58 -5.74
C GLY A 261 1.10 26.30 -6.25
N LEU A 262 0.94 27.44 -6.91
CA LEU A 262 2.06 28.26 -7.42
C LEU A 262 2.93 28.83 -6.30
N CYS A 263 2.38 29.06 -5.11
CA CYS A 263 3.12 29.45 -3.91
C CYS A 263 4.15 28.40 -3.44
N GLY A 264 4.10 27.19 -3.99
CA GLY A 264 4.93 26.08 -3.59
C GLY A 264 4.63 25.59 -2.17
N TYR A 265 5.62 24.99 -1.52
CA TYR A 265 5.49 24.39 -0.18
C TYR A 265 5.57 25.43 0.97
N ARG A 266 5.63 26.73 0.67
CA ARG A 266 5.80 27.80 1.67
C ARG A 266 4.49 28.47 2.10
N GLY A 267 3.39 28.20 1.39
CA GLY A 267 2.09 28.80 1.64
C GLY A 267 2.11 30.35 1.47
N ASP A 268 1.29 31.01 2.25
CA ASP A 268 1.14 32.48 2.32
C ASP A 268 2.26 33.19 3.12
N GLY A 269 3.31 32.44 3.52
CA GLY A 269 4.37 32.94 4.39
C GLY A 269 4.06 32.86 5.88
N SER A 270 2.94 32.26 6.27
CA SER A 270 2.58 31.99 7.67
C SER A 270 3.65 31.19 8.38
N LYS A 271 3.90 31.54 9.65
CA LYS A 271 4.78 30.79 10.55
C LYS A 271 4.01 29.76 11.38
N THR A 272 2.70 29.70 11.25
CA THR A 272 1.83 28.77 11.96
C THR A 272 2.09 27.35 11.46
N GLU A 273 2.14 26.37 12.36
CA GLU A 273 2.22 24.96 11.98
C GLU A 273 0.89 24.50 11.39
N GLY A 274 0.94 23.76 10.28
CA GLY A 274 -0.26 23.32 9.56
C GLY A 274 -0.90 24.45 8.73
N TYR A 275 -0.12 25.33 8.11
CA TYR A 275 -0.64 26.53 7.41
C TYR A 275 -1.55 26.23 6.20
N PHE A 276 -1.62 25.00 5.69
CA PHE A 276 -2.63 24.56 4.71
C PHE A 276 -3.83 23.87 5.37
N GLY A 277 -3.89 23.84 6.71
CA GLY A 277 -4.90 23.10 7.45
C GLY A 277 -6.33 23.56 7.23
N GLU A 278 -6.56 24.84 6.95
CA GLU A 278 -7.92 25.35 6.65
C GLU A 278 -8.40 24.92 5.26
N ASP A 279 -7.50 24.87 4.27
CA ASP A 279 -7.82 24.39 2.92
C ASP A 279 -8.08 22.86 2.97
N SER A 280 -7.23 22.14 3.69
CA SER A 280 -7.36 20.71 3.90
C SER A 280 -8.66 20.36 4.65
N ALA A 281 -9.04 21.11 5.68
CA ALA A 281 -10.30 20.91 6.41
C ALA A 281 -11.52 21.03 5.51
N ALA A 282 -11.57 22.09 4.69
CA ALA A 282 -12.67 22.31 3.75
C ALA A 282 -12.79 21.18 2.71
N ILE A 283 -11.66 20.64 2.25
CA ILE A 283 -11.62 19.49 1.35
C ILE A 283 -12.10 18.24 2.08
N ARG A 284 -11.55 17.96 3.28
CA ARG A 284 -11.90 16.78 4.09
C ARG A 284 -13.40 16.70 4.43
N GLU A 285 -14.05 17.85 4.68
CA GLU A 285 -15.50 17.91 4.90
C GLU A 285 -16.31 17.57 3.62
N ALA A 286 -15.70 17.68 2.45
CA ALA A 286 -16.38 17.57 1.16
C ALA A 286 -16.19 16.23 0.45
N VAL A 287 -15.25 15.38 0.89
CA VAL A 287 -14.90 14.09 0.30
C VAL A 287 -14.98 12.97 1.34
N ALA A 288 -15.09 11.72 0.90
CA ALA A 288 -15.09 10.54 1.76
C ALA A 288 -13.69 9.91 1.88
N VAL A 289 -12.81 10.12 0.89
CA VAL A 289 -11.44 9.62 0.93
C VAL A 289 -10.59 10.36 1.97
N PRO A 290 -9.65 9.69 2.64
CA PRO A 290 -8.76 10.32 3.61
C PRO A 290 -7.91 11.44 3.01
N VAL A 291 -7.53 12.40 3.86
CA VAL A 291 -6.77 13.58 3.48
C VAL A 291 -5.49 13.70 4.30
N ILE A 292 -4.35 13.87 3.61
CA ILE A 292 -3.07 14.29 4.20
C ILE A 292 -2.96 15.81 4.11
N VAL A 293 -2.40 16.47 5.13
CA VAL A 293 -1.93 17.84 5.00
C VAL A 293 -0.43 17.93 5.28
N THR A 294 0.29 18.59 4.37
CA THR A 294 1.73 18.84 4.50
C THR A 294 2.02 20.32 4.47
N GLY A 295 2.21 20.95 5.64
CA GLY A 295 2.43 22.40 5.70
C GLY A 295 3.00 22.89 7.03
N GLY A 296 4.34 22.93 7.18
CA GLY A 296 5.02 23.62 8.27
C GLY A 296 4.96 23.01 9.66
N VAL A 297 4.44 21.79 9.83
CA VAL A 297 4.46 21.06 11.11
C VAL A 297 5.91 20.76 11.50
N ARG A 298 6.25 21.02 12.79
CA ARG A 298 7.60 20.89 13.34
C ARG A 298 7.63 20.21 14.70
N THR A 299 6.49 20.22 15.43
CA THR A 299 6.37 19.66 16.78
C THR A 299 5.29 18.58 16.82
N LEU A 300 5.33 17.70 17.84
CA LEU A 300 4.28 16.73 18.10
C LEU A 300 2.94 17.44 18.33
N GLU A 301 2.93 18.48 19.15
CA GLU A 301 1.73 19.25 19.47
C GLU A 301 1.14 19.93 18.20
N GLY A 302 2.01 20.29 17.24
CA GLY A 302 1.59 20.79 15.94
C GLY A 302 0.89 19.72 15.12
N ALA A 303 1.43 18.49 15.11
CA ALA A 303 0.83 17.35 14.41
C ALA A 303 -0.52 16.96 15.04
N GLU A 304 -0.56 16.80 16.36
CA GLU A 304 -1.79 16.48 17.08
C GLU A 304 -2.89 17.53 16.87
N ARG A 305 -2.53 18.81 16.95
CA ARG A 305 -3.48 19.91 16.72
C ARG A 305 -4.13 19.86 15.33
N VAL A 306 -3.40 19.47 14.29
CA VAL A 306 -3.95 19.30 12.93
C VAL A 306 -5.00 18.18 12.94
N LEU A 307 -4.68 17.04 13.55
CA LEU A 307 -5.59 15.89 13.62
C LEU A 307 -6.81 16.18 14.52
N ASP A 308 -6.60 16.70 15.71
CA ASP A 308 -7.65 17.00 16.69
C ASP A 308 -8.66 18.03 16.21
N ARG A 309 -8.21 18.99 15.38
CA ARG A 309 -9.09 19.98 14.75
C ARG A 309 -9.81 19.44 13.51
N GLY A 310 -9.60 18.18 13.15
CA GLY A 310 -10.19 17.61 11.95
C GLY A 310 -9.70 18.24 10.65
N GLN A 311 -8.50 18.84 10.67
CA GLN A 311 -7.94 19.50 9.49
C GLN A 311 -7.43 18.49 8.45
N ALA A 312 -7.09 17.27 8.88
CA ALA A 312 -6.69 16.17 8.02
C ALA A 312 -6.88 14.82 8.74
N ASP A 313 -6.76 13.72 8.03
CA ASP A 313 -6.71 12.36 8.58
C ASP A 313 -5.27 11.90 8.84
N LEU A 314 -4.32 12.45 8.08
CA LEU A 314 -2.89 12.19 8.18
C LEU A 314 -2.10 13.51 8.14
N VAL A 315 -0.93 13.52 8.78
CA VAL A 315 -0.09 14.70 8.84
C VAL A 315 1.30 14.47 8.25
N GLY A 316 1.67 15.29 7.27
CA GLY A 316 2.97 15.25 6.62
C GLY A 316 4.01 16.14 7.31
N VAL A 317 5.14 15.56 7.74
CA VAL A 317 6.23 16.25 8.42
C VAL A 317 7.52 16.12 7.62
N GLY A 318 7.90 17.18 6.90
CA GLY A 318 9.09 17.18 6.03
C GLY A 318 10.33 17.79 6.69
N ARG A 319 10.37 19.13 6.79
CA ARG A 319 11.57 19.89 7.20
C ARG A 319 12.10 19.55 8.58
N ALA A 320 11.23 19.16 9.52
CA ALA A 320 11.65 18.71 10.85
C ALA A 320 12.42 17.38 10.74
N VAL A 321 11.91 16.43 9.96
CA VAL A 321 12.54 15.13 9.69
C VAL A 321 13.86 15.27 8.90
N LEU A 322 13.95 16.21 7.96
CA LEU A 322 15.21 16.51 7.28
C LEU A 322 16.30 16.96 8.26
N LYS A 323 15.90 17.75 9.25
CA LYS A 323 16.80 18.35 10.23
C LYS A 323 17.21 17.38 11.34
N ASP A 324 16.29 16.48 11.73
CA ASP A 324 16.47 15.50 12.77
C ASP A 324 15.83 14.15 12.37
N SER A 325 16.65 13.15 12.06
CA SER A 325 16.18 11.82 11.66
C SER A 325 15.46 11.07 12.78
N LEU A 326 15.65 11.48 14.04
CA LEU A 326 14.96 10.90 15.20
C LEU A 326 13.60 11.57 15.48
N TRP A 327 13.23 12.59 14.72
CA TRP A 327 11.98 13.34 14.97
C TRP A 327 10.76 12.42 15.00
N ALA A 328 10.61 11.54 14.00
CA ALA A 328 9.47 10.61 13.91
C ALA A 328 9.44 9.64 15.10
N LYS A 329 10.61 9.07 15.46
CA LYS A 329 10.75 8.23 16.64
C LYS A 329 10.25 8.97 17.89
N ASN A 330 10.81 10.14 18.17
CA ASN A 330 10.49 10.91 19.38
C ASN A 330 9.00 11.27 19.42
N ALA A 331 8.41 11.69 18.28
CA ALA A 331 7.00 12.05 18.22
C ALA A 331 6.07 10.85 18.46
N ILE A 332 6.33 9.70 17.81
CA ILE A 332 5.50 8.51 17.94
C ILE A 332 5.62 7.90 19.34
N GLU A 333 6.82 7.79 19.90
CA GLU A 333 7.02 7.25 21.27
C GLU A 333 6.38 8.15 22.34
N LEU A 334 6.50 9.48 22.22
CA LEU A 334 5.83 10.42 23.12
C LEU A 334 4.29 10.36 23.00
N ALA A 335 3.76 10.09 21.79
CA ALA A 335 2.34 9.89 21.56
C ALA A 335 1.81 8.53 22.05
N GLY A 336 2.69 7.63 22.52
CA GLY A 336 2.34 6.30 23.03
C GLY A 336 2.40 5.18 21.99
N GLY A 337 3.01 5.43 20.83
CA GLY A 337 3.28 4.41 19.82
C GLY A 337 4.62 3.71 20.02
N THR A 338 4.90 2.72 19.18
CA THR A 338 6.11 1.88 19.26
C THR A 338 6.80 1.78 17.88
N SER A 339 8.09 1.34 17.91
CA SER A 339 8.77 0.91 16.69
C SER A 339 8.18 -0.38 16.12
N VAL A 340 8.42 -0.64 14.84
CA VAL A 340 8.21 -1.97 14.28
C VAL A 340 9.28 -2.92 14.81
N LYS A 341 8.85 -4.06 15.36
CA LYS A 341 9.75 -5.07 15.94
C LYS A 341 10.05 -6.23 15.00
N GLY A 342 9.32 -6.33 13.89
CA GLY A 342 9.43 -7.42 12.94
C GLY A 342 8.06 -7.83 12.40
N THR A 343 8.01 -8.91 11.62
CA THR A 343 6.77 -9.40 11.00
C THR A 343 6.46 -10.82 11.43
N VAL A 344 5.20 -11.04 11.83
CA VAL A 344 4.65 -12.36 12.12
C VAL A 344 3.78 -12.79 10.93
N PHE A 345 4.19 -13.82 10.23
CA PHE A 345 3.41 -14.46 9.19
C PHE A 345 2.52 -15.53 9.81
N PHE A 346 1.23 -15.44 9.57
CA PHE A 346 0.24 -16.39 10.08
C PHE A 346 -0.35 -17.24 8.99
N ASP A 347 -0.40 -18.55 9.21
CA ASP A 347 -1.38 -19.40 8.55
C ASP A 347 -2.77 -19.12 9.11
N PHE A 348 -3.79 -19.58 8.41
CA PHE A 348 -5.18 -19.31 8.78
C PHE A 348 -5.88 -20.56 9.34
N ASP A 349 -6.06 -21.59 8.51
CA ASP A 349 -6.83 -22.79 8.85
C ASP A 349 -6.03 -23.67 9.83
N GLY A 350 -6.56 -23.89 11.03
CA GLY A 350 -5.85 -24.61 12.09
C GLY A 350 -4.95 -23.75 12.98
N THR A 351 -4.69 -22.51 12.57
CA THR A 351 -3.87 -21.56 13.33
C THR A 351 -4.71 -20.45 13.94
N LEU A 352 -5.47 -19.73 13.15
CA LEU A 352 -6.39 -18.67 13.59
C LEU A 352 -7.85 -19.15 13.55
N HIS A 353 -8.20 -19.91 12.52
CA HIS A 353 -9.56 -20.37 12.21
C HIS A 353 -9.74 -21.85 12.57
N ASP A 354 -10.74 -22.15 13.41
CA ASP A 354 -11.23 -23.50 13.68
C ASP A 354 -12.07 -23.98 12.47
N SER A 355 -11.39 -24.26 11.38
CA SER A 355 -12.03 -24.57 10.09
C SER A 355 -12.75 -25.91 10.06
N MET A 356 -12.51 -26.82 11.02
CA MET A 356 -13.29 -28.06 11.11
C MET A 356 -14.78 -27.83 11.31
N ALA A 357 -15.17 -26.70 11.91
CA ALA A 357 -16.58 -26.35 12.08
C ALA A 357 -17.36 -26.24 10.76
N ILE A 358 -16.68 -25.89 9.66
CA ILE A 358 -17.28 -25.76 8.32
C ILE A 358 -16.76 -26.81 7.33
N TYR A 359 -15.48 -27.19 7.40
CA TYR A 359 -14.86 -28.12 6.48
C TYR A 359 -15.35 -29.57 6.68
N GLY A 360 -15.50 -30.05 7.92
CA GLY A 360 -15.96 -31.40 8.22
C GLY A 360 -17.33 -31.72 7.61
N PRO A 361 -18.36 -30.90 7.86
CA PRO A 361 -19.67 -31.04 7.22
C PRO A 361 -19.60 -30.95 5.69
N ALA A 362 -18.79 -30.02 5.14
CA ALA A 362 -18.64 -29.83 3.70
C ALA A 362 -18.00 -31.05 3.02
N PHE A 363 -16.92 -31.57 3.59
CA PHE A 363 -16.28 -32.81 3.10
C PHE A 363 -17.26 -33.98 3.09
N ARG A 364 -18.01 -34.21 4.18
CA ARG A 364 -19.01 -35.29 4.26
C ARG A 364 -20.10 -35.15 3.21
N LYS A 365 -20.53 -33.93 2.92
CA LYS A 365 -21.53 -33.64 1.87
C LYS A 365 -20.99 -34.03 0.48
N ALA A 366 -19.76 -33.63 0.17
CA ALA A 366 -19.12 -33.96 -1.09
C ALA A 366 -18.87 -35.46 -1.20
N TYR A 367 -18.45 -36.13 -0.12
CA TYR A 367 -18.27 -37.55 -0.09
C TYR A 367 -19.58 -38.32 -0.28
N ALA A 368 -20.66 -37.90 0.36
CA ALA A 368 -22.01 -38.48 0.18
C ALA A 368 -22.48 -38.37 -1.28
N TRP A 369 -22.16 -37.27 -1.96
CA TRP A 369 -22.41 -37.11 -3.40
C TRP A 369 -21.57 -38.12 -4.22
N LEU A 370 -20.27 -38.26 -3.94
CA LEU A 370 -19.42 -39.26 -4.62
C LEU A 370 -19.94 -40.69 -4.46
N VAL A 371 -20.49 -41.02 -3.29
CA VAL A 371 -21.12 -42.32 -3.03
C VAL A 371 -22.41 -42.48 -3.81
N SER A 372 -23.27 -41.45 -3.84
CA SER A 372 -24.56 -41.52 -4.58
C SER A 372 -24.39 -41.63 -6.08
N GLU A 373 -23.33 -41.05 -6.64
CA GLU A 373 -22.97 -41.19 -8.06
C GLU A 373 -22.15 -42.45 -8.38
N GLY A 374 -21.84 -43.29 -7.37
CA GLY A 374 -21.11 -44.54 -7.54
C GLY A 374 -19.61 -44.39 -7.78
N HIS A 375 -19.06 -43.22 -7.49
CA HIS A 375 -17.62 -42.96 -7.67
C HIS A 375 -16.76 -43.47 -6.50
N MET A 376 -17.34 -43.59 -5.31
CA MET A 376 -16.67 -44.03 -4.08
C MET A 376 -17.55 -45.03 -3.30
N PRO A 377 -16.97 -45.94 -2.52
CA PRO A 377 -17.74 -46.82 -1.64
C PRO A 377 -18.27 -46.04 -0.44
N PRO A 378 -19.39 -46.49 0.20
CA PRO A 378 -19.87 -45.91 1.44
C PRO A 378 -18.83 -46.06 2.56
N GLN A 379 -18.44 -44.92 3.17
CA GLN A 379 -17.53 -44.91 4.31
C GLN A 379 -17.81 -43.66 5.17
N GLU A 380 -17.69 -43.80 6.49
CA GLU A 380 -17.76 -42.71 7.44
C GLU A 380 -16.35 -42.28 7.83
N TYR A 381 -16.13 -40.95 7.94
CA TYR A 381 -14.87 -40.35 8.36
C TYR A 381 -15.10 -39.50 9.61
N THR A 382 -14.23 -39.70 10.61
CA THR A 382 -14.20 -38.85 11.82
C THR A 382 -13.63 -37.45 11.53
N ASP A 383 -13.88 -36.51 12.39
CA ASP A 383 -13.30 -35.15 12.26
C ASP A 383 -11.76 -35.20 12.27
N GLU A 384 -11.18 -36.02 13.16
CA GLU A 384 -9.74 -36.25 13.24
C GLU A 384 -9.16 -36.83 11.91
N TRP A 385 -9.90 -37.70 11.23
CA TRP A 385 -9.46 -38.21 9.93
C TRP A 385 -9.59 -37.14 8.83
N ILE A 386 -10.64 -36.36 8.84
CA ILE A 386 -10.90 -35.29 7.85
C ILE A 386 -9.89 -34.14 8.02
N SER A 387 -9.53 -33.79 9.26
CA SER A 387 -8.65 -32.65 9.57
C SER A 387 -7.26 -32.75 8.93
N ARG A 388 -6.80 -33.97 8.63
CA ARG A 388 -5.50 -34.19 7.95
C ARG A 388 -5.39 -33.50 6.58
N TRP A 389 -6.51 -33.15 5.97
CA TRP A 389 -6.57 -32.48 4.67
C TRP A 389 -6.60 -30.96 4.74
N LEU A 390 -6.77 -30.41 5.93
CA LEU A 390 -6.69 -28.97 6.12
C LEU A 390 -5.26 -28.48 5.89
N GLY A 391 -5.15 -27.29 5.28
CA GLY A 391 -3.86 -26.72 4.87
C GLY A 391 -3.31 -27.23 3.53
N TRP A 392 -3.92 -28.24 2.91
CA TRP A 392 -3.55 -28.73 1.59
C TRP A 392 -4.19 -27.88 0.49
N THR A 393 -3.51 -27.78 -0.67
CA THR A 393 -4.19 -27.27 -1.87
C THR A 393 -5.27 -28.26 -2.32
N THR A 394 -6.32 -27.76 -2.97
CA THR A 394 -7.46 -28.57 -3.44
C THR A 394 -7.00 -29.74 -4.31
N GLU A 395 -6.09 -29.50 -5.26
CA GLU A 395 -5.59 -30.53 -6.17
C GLU A 395 -4.79 -31.59 -5.42
N ALA A 396 -3.83 -31.17 -4.58
CA ALA A 396 -2.99 -32.11 -3.82
C ALA A 396 -3.84 -32.99 -2.90
N MET A 397 -4.87 -32.42 -2.25
CA MET A 397 -5.77 -33.18 -1.39
C MET A 397 -6.53 -34.24 -2.18
N TRP A 398 -7.24 -33.89 -3.24
CA TRP A 398 -8.08 -34.82 -3.97
C TRP A 398 -7.26 -35.90 -4.70
N THR A 399 -6.12 -35.56 -5.27
CA THR A 399 -5.23 -36.52 -5.96
C THR A 399 -4.56 -37.49 -4.99
N THR A 400 -4.33 -37.09 -3.75
CA THR A 400 -3.79 -37.96 -2.69
C THR A 400 -4.90 -38.78 -2.05
N PHE A 401 -6.06 -38.19 -1.75
CA PHE A 401 -7.19 -38.88 -1.14
C PHE A 401 -7.79 -39.95 -2.07
N ALA A 402 -7.98 -39.63 -3.33
CA ALA A 402 -8.64 -40.46 -4.33
C ALA A 402 -7.87 -40.46 -5.65
N PRO A 403 -6.67 -41.09 -5.71
CA PRO A 403 -5.75 -40.99 -6.86
C PRO A 403 -6.31 -41.57 -8.17
N ASN A 404 -7.33 -42.43 -8.08
CA ASN A 404 -7.98 -43.04 -9.24
C ASN A 404 -9.27 -42.30 -9.66
N LEU A 405 -9.65 -41.21 -8.97
CA LEU A 405 -10.85 -40.45 -9.30
C LEU A 405 -10.56 -39.55 -10.52
N PRO A 406 -11.40 -39.59 -11.59
CA PRO A 406 -11.21 -38.68 -12.74
C PRO A 406 -11.19 -37.22 -12.34
N GLU A 407 -10.36 -36.45 -13.00
CA GLU A 407 -10.20 -34.99 -12.68
C GLU A 407 -11.53 -34.24 -12.68
N ALA A 408 -12.39 -34.45 -13.67
CA ALA A 408 -13.69 -33.81 -13.75
C ALA A 408 -14.58 -34.11 -12.53
N ILE A 409 -14.45 -35.31 -11.94
CA ILE A 409 -15.24 -35.73 -10.78
C ILE A 409 -14.71 -35.15 -9.49
N TRP A 410 -13.39 -35.18 -9.25
CA TRP A 410 -12.86 -34.58 -8.03
C TRP A 410 -12.98 -33.06 -8.05
N ARG A 411 -12.91 -32.40 -9.23
CA ARG A 411 -13.19 -30.96 -9.33
C ARG A 411 -14.64 -30.63 -8.94
N GLN A 412 -15.60 -31.44 -9.35
CA GLN A 412 -16.99 -31.28 -8.95
C GLN A 412 -17.19 -31.52 -7.43
N ALA A 413 -16.52 -32.53 -6.87
CA ALA A 413 -16.55 -32.76 -5.43
C ALA A 413 -15.92 -31.57 -4.65
N ALA A 414 -14.82 -31.03 -5.16
CA ALA A 414 -14.17 -29.85 -4.60
C ALA A 414 -15.08 -28.60 -4.64
N GLU A 415 -15.85 -28.45 -5.72
CA GLU A 415 -16.84 -27.36 -5.85
C GLU A 415 -17.98 -27.52 -4.81
N ILE A 416 -18.44 -28.76 -4.56
CA ILE A 416 -19.43 -29.05 -3.51
C ILE A 416 -18.87 -28.69 -2.13
N VAL A 417 -17.60 -29.01 -1.84
CA VAL A 417 -16.94 -28.61 -0.58
C VAL A 417 -16.93 -27.09 -0.47
N GLY A 418 -16.45 -26.39 -1.47
CA GLY A 418 -16.35 -24.92 -1.45
C GLY A 418 -17.70 -24.26 -1.23
N ASN A 419 -18.72 -24.64 -2.01
CA ASN A 419 -20.05 -24.09 -1.92
C ASN A 419 -20.71 -24.34 -0.54
N GLU A 420 -20.45 -25.53 0.07
CA GLU A 420 -20.97 -25.82 1.40
C GLU A 420 -20.23 -25.08 2.50
N MET A 421 -18.91 -24.89 2.39
CA MET A 421 -18.14 -24.05 3.31
C MET A 421 -18.62 -22.60 3.25
N ASP A 422 -18.83 -22.05 2.04
CA ASP A 422 -19.37 -20.70 1.85
C ASP A 422 -20.75 -20.56 2.54
N ARG A 423 -21.65 -21.51 2.31
CA ARG A 423 -22.98 -21.52 2.93
C ARG A 423 -22.91 -21.58 4.46
N LEU A 424 -22.06 -22.43 5.01
CA LEU A 424 -21.89 -22.55 6.47
C LEU A 424 -21.26 -21.31 7.08
N THR A 425 -20.37 -20.65 6.33
CA THR A 425 -19.78 -19.38 6.74
C THR A 425 -20.84 -18.27 6.77
N GLU A 426 -21.69 -18.16 5.74
CA GLU A 426 -22.82 -17.22 5.70
C GLU A 426 -23.84 -17.48 6.83
N GLU A 427 -23.99 -18.73 7.27
CA GLU A 427 -24.80 -19.10 8.44
C GLU A 427 -24.13 -18.81 9.79
N GLY A 428 -22.92 -18.22 9.80
CA GLY A 428 -22.18 -17.88 11.01
C GLY A 428 -21.61 -19.10 11.76
N LYS A 429 -21.30 -20.20 11.04
CA LYS A 429 -20.70 -21.41 11.64
C LYS A 429 -19.17 -21.36 11.67
N ALA A 430 -18.56 -20.50 10.85
CA ALA A 430 -17.12 -20.25 10.90
C ALA A 430 -16.75 -19.53 12.21
N ARG A 431 -15.61 -19.86 12.80
CA ARG A 431 -15.16 -19.25 14.06
C ARG A 431 -13.65 -19.25 14.18
N LEU A 432 -13.10 -18.21 14.80
CA LEU A 432 -11.71 -18.17 15.23
C LEU A 432 -11.51 -19.06 16.46
N PHE A 433 -10.30 -19.56 16.67
CA PHE A 433 -9.96 -20.20 17.94
C PHE A 433 -10.11 -19.20 19.10
N PRO A 434 -10.52 -19.67 20.31
CA PRO A 434 -10.65 -18.81 21.47
C PRO A 434 -9.34 -18.10 21.83
N GLY A 435 -9.40 -16.77 22.01
CA GLY A 435 -8.26 -15.94 22.36
C GLY A 435 -7.47 -15.40 21.15
N VAL A 436 -7.87 -15.68 19.92
CA VAL A 436 -7.20 -15.15 18.72
C VAL A 436 -7.29 -13.63 18.63
N PRO A 437 -8.47 -12.97 18.81
CA PRO A 437 -8.54 -11.50 18.75
C PRO A 437 -7.59 -10.84 19.77
N GLU A 438 -7.60 -11.30 21.01
CA GLU A 438 -6.76 -10.76 22.11
C GLU A 438 -5.26 -10.96 21.82
N MET A 439 -4.90 -12.10 21.23
CA MET A 439 -3.52 -12.41 20.83
C MET A 439 -3.05 -11.49 19.71
N LEU A 440 -3.90 -11.24 18.69
CA LEU A 440 -3.59 -10.32 17.60
C LEU A 440 -3.47 -8.87 18.09
N ASP A 441 -4.36 -8.44 19.01
CA ASP A 441 -4.28 -7.13 19.67
C ASP A 441 -2.96 -6.95 20.42
N GLU A 442 -2.50 -7.99 21.15
CA GLU A 442 -1.25 -7.96 21.90
C GLU A 442 -0.04 -7.81 20.95
N LEU A 443 0.03 -8.60 19.88
CA LEU A 443 1.11 -8.51 18.91
C LEU A 443 1.17 -7.16 18.20
N CYS A 444 0.01 -6.61 17.80
CA CYS A 444 -0.07 -5.26 17.21
C CYS A 444 0.40 -4.20 18.21
N SER A 445 -0.02 -4.31 19.48
CA SER A 445 0.38 -3.39 20.57
C SER A 445 1.88 -3.48 20.87
N ASP A 446 2.45 -4.65 20.75
CA ASP A 446 3.91 -4.88 20.87
C ASP A 446 4.70 -4.26 19.71
N GLY A 447 4.06 -3.91 18.61
CA GLY A 447 4.68 -3.29 17.44
C GLY A 447 5.07 -4.27 16.33
N TYR A 448 4.52 -5.47 16.30
CA TYR A 448 4.72 -6.39 15.17
C TYR A 448 3.80 -6.04 13.99
N GLU A 449 4.32 -6.21 12.79
CA GLU A 449 3.55 -6.28 11.55
C GLU A 449 2.96 -7.68 11.42
N LEU A 450 1.69 -7.80 11.02
CA LEU A 450 1.04 -9.09 10.85
C LEU A 450 0.73 -9.33 9.36
N ALA A 451 1.17 -10.47 8.84
CA ALA A 451 0.93 -10.88 7.45
C ALA A 451 0.20 -12.24 7.42
N PHE A 452 -0.90 -12.27 6.69
CA PHE A 452 -1.66 -13.49 6.43
C PHE A 452 -1.06 -14.22 5.23
N ILE A 453 -0.78 -15.52 5.36
CA ILE A 453 -0.29 -16.35 4.27
C ILE A 453 -0.94 -17.72 4.32
N SER A 454 -1.76 -18.09 3.33
CA SER A 454 -2.54 -19.32 3.35
C SER A 454 -2.64 -19.99 1.98
N ASN A 455 -2.79 -21.30 1.97
CA ASN A 455 -3.08 -22.09 0.77
C ASN A 455 -4.56 -21.98 0.32
N CYS A 456 -5.32 -21.06 0.88
CA CYS A 456 -6.73 -20.87 0.57
C CYS A 456 -6.96 -20.14 -0.75
N ARG A 457 -8.23 -20.15 -1.21
CA ARG A 457 -8.69 -19.35 -2.34
C ARG A 457 -8.90 -17.89 -1.93
N THR A 458 -8.72 -16.98 -2.87
CA THR A 458 -8.91 -15.54 -2.66
C THR A 458 -10.29 -15.19 -2.10
N ARG A 459 -11.35 -15.75 -2.70
CA ARG A 459 -12.73 -15.54 -2.21
C ARG A 459 -12.92 -16.03 -0.76
N TYR A 460 -12.35 -17.18 -0.39
CA TYR A 460 -12.41 -17.70 0.97
C TYR A 460 -11.74 -16.73 1.95
N CYS A 461 -10.56 -16.22 1.61
CA CYS A 461 -9.88 -15.21 2.39
C CYS A 461 -10.74 -13.93 2.54
N GLU A 462 -11.29 -13.40 1.45
CA GLU A 462 -12.08 -12.16 1.45
C GLU A 462 -13.33 -12.27 2.34
N VAL A 463 -14.06 -13.39 2.27
CA VAL A 463 -15.25 -13.63 3.10
C VAL A 463 -14.88 -13.67 4.58
N HIS A 464 -13.84 -14.41 4.96
CA HIS A 464 -13.41 -14.53 6.35
C HIS A 464 -12.76 -13.23 6.86
N ARG A 465 -12.02 -12.52 6.01
CA ARG A 465 -11.46 -11.18 6.28
C ARG A 465 -12.57 -10.22 6.69
N ALA A 466 -13.64 -10.14 5.90
CA ALA A 466 -14.78 -9.28 6.19
C ALA A 466 -15.56 -9.75 7.43
N MET A 467 -15.83 -11.06 7.56
CA MET A 467 -16.60 -11.65 8.64
C MET A 467 -15.96 -11.44 10.01
N PHE A 468 -14.64 -11.65 10.11
CA PHE A 468 -13.89 -11.54 11.37
C PHE A 468 -13.25 -10.16 11.57
N GLY A 469 -13.39 -9.23 10.63
CA GLY A 469 -12.78 -7.90 10.71
C GLY A 469 -11.26 -7.95 10.75
N LEU A 470 -10.63 -8.89 10.02
CA LEU A 470 -9.19 -9.16 10.10
C LEU A 470 -8.34 -7.94 9.71
N ASP A 471 -8.88 -6.99 8.96
CA ASP A 471 -8.21 -5.73 8.61
C ASP A 471 -7.86 -4.85 9.81
N THR A 472 -8.45 -5.15 10.97
CA THR A 472 -8.06 -4.51 12.24
C THR A 472 -6.61 -4.84 12.61
N TRP A 473 -6.11 -6.02 12.22
CA TRP A 473 -4.81 -6.52 12.64
C TRP A 473 -3.81 -6.72 11.50
N PHE A 474 -4.26 -7.31 10.37
CA PHE A 474 -3.35 -7.71 9.29
C PHE A 474 -2.99 -6.55 8.37
N ASP A 475 -1.70 -6.46 8.06
CA ASP A 475 -1.11 -5.47 7.16
C ASP A 475 -1.01 -5.96 5.71
N ALA A 476 -1.13 -7.29 5.49
CA ALA A 476 -1.09 -7.91 4.16
C ALA A 476 -1.75 -9.29 4.14
N TYR A 477 -2.25 -9.70 2.95
CA TYR A 477 -2.90 -10.99 2.70
C TYR A 477 -2.31 -11.64 1.46
N TYR A 478 -1.96 -12.92 1.59
CA TYR A 478 -1.37 -13.74 0.52
C TYR A 478 -2.07 -15.08 0.44
N CYS A 479 -2.84 -15.30 -0.63
CA CYS A 479 -3.58 -16.52 -0.90
C CYS A 479 -2.94 -17.27 -2.06
N ALA A 480 -2.90 -18.62 -2.02
CA ALA A 480 -2.25 -19.41 -3.08
C ALA A 480 -2.83 -19.14 -4.47
N GLU A 481 -4.14 -18.93 -4.58
CA GLU A 481 -4.82 -18.65 -5.84
C GLU A 481 -4.30 -17.38 -6.53
N ASP A 482 -3.97 -16.31 -5.77
CA ASP A 482 -3.42 -15.05 -6.29
C ASP A 482 -2.01 -15.25 -6.91
N PHE A 483 -1.34 -16.35 -6.56
CA PHE A 483 0.00 -16.73 -7.03
C PHE A 483 0.00 -17.97 -7.93
N GLY A 484 -1.16 -18.32 -8.54
CA GLY A 484 -1.26 -19.47 -9.44
C GLY A 484 -1.05 -20.81 -8.76
N GLU A 485 -1.59 -20.98 -7.54
CA GLU A 485 -1.51 -22.19 -6.71
C GLU A 485 -0.07 -22.59 -6.35
N MET A 486 0.83 -21.62 -6.21
CA MET A 486 2.20 -21.87 -5.78
C MET A 486 2.25 -22.39 -4.33
N PRO A 487 3.22 -23.26 -3.99
CA PRO A 487 3.48 -23.64 -2.60
C PRO A 487 3.75 -22.42 -1.71
N LYS A 488 3.24 -22.44 -0.48
CA LYS A 488 3.33 -21.33 0.50
C LYS A 488 4.76 -20.76 0.64
N TRP A 489 5.80 -21.60 0.61
CA TRP A 489 7.18 -21.15 0.71
C TRP A 489 7.63 -20.32 -0.50
N GLN A 490 7.12 -20.60 -1.72
CA GLN A 490 7.42 -19.78 -2.90
C GLN A 490 6.69 -18.44 -2.86
N ILE A 491 5.46 -18.44 -2.35
CA ILE A 491 4.70 -17.19 -2.10
C ILE A 491 5.50 -16.31 -1.13
N TYR A 492 5.91 -16.89 0.01
CA TYR A 492 6.75 -16.19 0.99
C TYR A 492 8.00 -15.58 0.36
N GLN A 493 8.74 -16.32 -0.47
CA GLN A 493 9.94 -15.80 -1.14
C GLN A 493 9.66 -14.58 -2.01
N GLN A 494 8.50 -14.50 -2.65
CA GLN A 494 8.13 -13.35 -3.50
C GLN A 494 7.72 -12.12 -2.68
N VAL A 495 7.20 -12.31 -1.48
CA VAL A 495 6.61 -11.22 -0.71
C VAL A 495 7.46 -10.80 0.51
N ALA A 496 8.36 -11.64 0.97
CA ALA A 496 9.12 -11.44 2.20
C ALA A 496 9.80 -10.07 2.29
N GLU A 497 10.43 -9.60 1.19
CA GLU A 497 11.14 -8.32 1.19
C GLU A 497 10.21 -7.08 1.28
N ARG A 498 8.89 -7.29 1.26
CA ARG A 498 7.87 -6.25 1.49
C ARG A 498 7.56 -6.04 2.98
N HIS A 499 8.24 -6.79 3.86
CA HIS A 499 7.92 -6.89 5.28
C HIS A 499 9.13 -6.62 6.15
N ALA A 500 8.87 -6.05 7.34
CA ALA A 500 9.88 -5.76 8.34
C ALA A 500 10.63 -7.01 8.80
N ILE A 501 11.88 -6.82 9.17
CA ILE A 501 12.72 -7.85 9.79
C ILE A 501 12.93 -7.55 11.29
N PRO A 502 13.13 -8.58 12.14
CA PRO A 502 13.13 -10.02 11.84
C PRO A 502 11.72 -10.56 11.54
N ARG A 503 11.65 -11.78 10.97
CA ARG A 503 10.40 -12.43 10.57
C ARG A 503 10.25 -13.78 11.25
N VAL A 504 9.00 -14.20 11.50
CA VAL A 504 8.66 -15.51 12.05
C VAL A 504 7.44 -16.07 11.35
N MET A 505 7.38 -17.38 11.13
CA MET A 505 6.19 -18.09 10.66
C MET A 505 5.45 -18.71 11.84
N VAL A 506 4.13 -18.56 11.88
CA VAL A 506 3.22 -19.20 12.85
C VAL A 506 2.22 -20.05 12.08
N GLY A 507 2.12 -21.32 12.41
CA GLY A 507 1.24 -22.25 11.71
C GLY A 507 1.12 -23.58 12.44
N ASP A 508 0.28 -24.46 11.93
CA ASP A 508 0.00 -25.76 12.54
C ASP A 508 0.40 -26.95 11.67
N ARG A 509 0.90 -26.70 10.44
CA ARG A 509 1.21 -27.78 9.48
C ARG A 509 2.66 -27.73 9.00
N PHE A 510 3.10 -28.85 8.43
CA PHE A 510 4.43 -28.96 7.83
C PHE A 510 4.69 -27.91 6.73
N HIS A 511 3.65 -27.47 6.00
CA HIS A 511 3.77 -26.43 4.97
C HIS A 511 4.27 -25.10 5.55
N ASP A 512 3.94 -24.81 6.80
CA ASP A 512 4.39 -23.60 7.52
C ASP A 512 5.84 -23.76 7.97
N GLY A 513 6.18 -24.94 8.48
CA GLY A 513 7.56 -25.30 8.79
C GLY A 513 8.46 -25.30 7.55
N GLU A 514 7.95 -25.70 6.38
CA GLU A 514 8.69 -25.64 5.11
C GLU A 514 9.02 -24.19 4.72
N VAL A 515 8.10 -23.24 4.92
CA VAL A 515 8.38 -21.80 4.73
C VAL A 515 9.57 -21.40 5.61
N ALA A 516 9.50 -21.69 6.90
CA ALA A 516 10.52 -21.30 7.86
C ALA A 516 11.89 -21.91 7.54
N MET A 517 11.91 -23.21 7.22
CA MET A 517 13.15 -23.93 6.87
C MET A 517 13.80 -23.35 5.62
N LYS A 518 13.02 -23.12 4.55
CA LYS A 518 13.56 -22.61 3.28
C LYS A 518 13.98 -21.12 3.35
N ALA A 519 13.32 -20.37 4.21
CA ALA A 519 13.63 -18.95 4.44
C ALA A 519 14.66 -18.72 5.55
N SER A 520 15.04 -19.73 6.31
CA SER A 520 15.92 -19.63 7.49
C SER A 520 15.39 -18.64 8.52
N ILE A 521 14.08 -18.69 8.79
CA ILE A 521 13.40 -17.91 9.84
C ILE A 521 12.86 -18.85 10.93
N PRO A 522 12.58 -18.37 12.16
CA PRO A 522 11.92 -19.16 13.18
C PRO A 522 10.53 -19.65 12.76
N PHE A 523 10.11 -20.81 13.31
CA PHE A 523 8.78 -21.36 13.18
C PHE A 523 8.16 -21.58 14.57
N ILE A 524 6.93 -21.08 14.78
CA ILE A 524 6.13 -21.39 15.96
C ILE A 524 5.01 -22.34 15.56
N GLY A 525 5.06 -23.56 16.08
CA GLY A 525 4.11 -24.62 15.81
C GLY A 525 2.90 -24.57 16.74
N CYS A 526 1.69 -24.52 16.19
CA CYS A 526 0.44 -24.48 16.94
C CYS A 526 -0.09 -25.92 17.17
N THR A 527 0.14 -26.50 18.35
CA THR A 527 -0.28 -27.89 18.69
C THR A 527 -1.78 -28.03 18.94
N TYR A 528 -2.51 -26.94 19.00
CA TYR A 528 -3.98 -26.92 19.10
C TYR A 528 -4.67 -26.99 17.71
N GLY A 529 -3.89 -26.91 16.64
CA GLY A 529 -4.34 -27.01 15.26
C GLY A 529 -4.51 -28.47 14.80
N PHE A 530 -4.27 -28.72 13.52
CA PHE A 530 -4.54 -30.01 12.87
C PHE A 530 -3.28 -30.81 12.51
N GLY A 531 -2.08 -30.24 12.70
CA GLY A 531 -0.81 -30.92 12.53
C GLY A 531 -0.48 -31.85 13.69
N ASP A 532 0.33 -32.88 13.42
CA ASP A 532 0.80 -33.80 14.41
C ASP A 532 2.21 -33.42 14.95
N GLU A 533 2.69 -34.17 15.97
CA GLU A 533 3.99 -33.92 16.59
C GLU A 533 5.16 -34.07 15.59
N GLU A 534 5.03 -34.93 14.60
CA GLU A 534 6.07 -35.18 13.59
C GLU A 534 6.16 -33.97 12.62
N GLU A 535 5.03 -33.41 12.20
CA GLU A 535 4.96 -32.21 11.37
C GLU A 535 5.57 -30.98 12.09
N LEU A 536 5.37 -30.87 13.39
CA LEU A 536 5.84 -29.73 14.20
C LEU A 536 7.24 -29.93 14.79
N ALA A 537 7.89 -31.07 14.54
CA ALA A 537 9.22 -31.38 15.10
C ALA A 537 10.32 -30.36 14.73
N MET A 538 10.12 -29.60 13.63
CA MET A 538 11.04 -28.55 13.18
C MET A 538 10.78 -27.18 13.82
N ALA A 539 9.74 -27.03 14.64
CA ALA A 539 9.38 -25.75 15.24
C ALA A 539 10.46 -25.24 16.22
N SER A 540 10.74 -23.96 16.17
CA SER A 540 11.62 -23.26 17.12
C SER A 540 10.96 -23.18 18.51
N ALA A 541 9.62 -23.12 18.54
CA ALA A 541 8.79 -23.17 19.73
C ALA A 541 7.43 -23.79 19.38
N CYS A 542 6.79 -24.49 20.33
CA CYS A 542 5.42 -24.99 20.20
C CYS A 542 4.52 -24.30 21.22
N VAL A 543 3.29 -23.99 20.79
CA VAL A 543 2.27 -23.35 21.65
C VAL A 543 0.99 -24.19 21.67
N SER A 544 0.35 -24.26 22.83
CA SER A 544 -0.88 -25.07 23.03
C SER A 544 -2.18 -24.23 23.00
N ALA A 545 -2.07 -22.91 22.88
CA ALA A 545 -3.19 -22.00 22.77
C ALA A 545 -2.77 -20.69 22.08
N PRO A 546 -3.69 -19.96 21.40
CA PRO A 546 -3.38 -18.68 20.77
C PRO A 546 -2.74 -17.65 21.71
N LYS A 547 -3.18 -17.57 22.97
CA LYS A 547 -2.64 -16.65 23.99
C LYS A 547 -1.14 -16.80 24.26
N ASP A 548 -0.55 -17.95 23.91
CA ASP A 548 0.86 -18.24 24.18
C ASP A 548 1.76 -17.75 23.02
N ILE A 549 1.19 -17.44 21.85
CA ILE A 549 1.92 -16.99 20.65
C ILE A 549 2.73 -15.71 20.90
N PRO A 550 2.20 -14.63 21.53
CA PRO A 550 2.98 -13.41 21.72
C PRO A 550 4.26 -13.62 22.52
N SER A 551 4.21 -14.48 23.55
CA SER A 551 5.41 -14.83 24.34
C SER A 551 6.43 -15.59 23.49
N ALA A 552 5.98 -16.56 22.71
CA ALA A 552 6.85 -17.33 21.80
C ALA A 552 7.48 -16.44 20.73
N VAL A 553 6.72 -15.50 20.14
CA VAL A 553 7.23 -14.53 19.16
C VAL A 553 8.34 -13.68 19.76
N ARG A 554 8.14 -13.14 20.98
CA ARG A 554 9.15 -12.34 21.68
C ARG A 554 10.42 -13.15 21.95
N GLU A 555 10.29 -14.43 22.30
CA GLU A 555 11.41 -15.31 22.57
C GLU A 555 12.22 -15.65 21.31
N VAL A 556 11.57 -16.06 20.22
CA VAL A 556 12.27 -16.50 19.00
C VAL A 556 12.83 -15.35 18.17
N LEU A 557 12.35 -14.13 18.37
CA LEU A 557 12.82 -12.92 17.68
C LEU A 557 13.75 -12.03 18.53
N SER A 558 14.08 -12.46 19.78
CA SER A 558 14.95 -11.71 20.71
C SER A 558 16.44 -11.67 20.33
#